data_bfcf670edea4ee924601cb573c01bf78
#
_entry.id   bfcf670edea4ee924601cb573c01bf78
#
_cell.length_a   1.000
_cell.length_b   1.000
_cell.length_c   1.000
_cell.angle_alpha   90.00
_cell.angle_beta   90.00
_cell.angle_gamma   90.00
#
_symmetry.space_group_name_H-M   'P 1'
#
loop_
_entity.id
_entity.type
_entity.pdbx_description
1 polymer ?
#
loop_
_entity_poly.entity_id
_entity_poly.type
_entity_poly.pdbx_seq_one_letter_code
_entity_poly.pdbx_strand_id
1 'polypeptide(L)'
;MSSTQDNKPSALHANKVQVPTSTSMPDNISLNKWEDTGFEWAGEEAPHSFERLATILASEHEQSNIVLNTTLYRRNNVLHLAFTLTGEVWLTCQRCLQPIAIDLSDEYDIALLDNESQIRLVNEEQDYLLLDEIVTEQSPERLLPFKKLVEDEILLKTPMAPKHDDCEMSVEQFGEIPEEEETENPFAALASLKGNL
;
A
#
# COMPACT_ATOMS: atom_id res chain seq x y z
N MET A 1 37.16 42.05 1.52
CA MET A 1 37.57 40.71 2.04
C MET A 1 36.42 40.24 2.90
N SER A 2 35.46 39.53 2.30
CA SER A 2 34.28 39.01 2.96
C SER A 2 34.50 37.54 3.28
N SER A 3 34.41 37.20 4.56
CA SER A 3 34.48 35.86 5.06
C SER A 3 33.10 35.23 5.05
N THR A 4 32.87 34.28 4.18
CA THR A 4 31.70 33.42 4.15
C THR A 4 31.85 32.37 5.26
N GLN A 5 30.96 32.37 6.24
CA GLN A 5 30.88 31.34 7.26
C GLN A 5 30.00 30.21 6.72
N ASP A 6 30.60 29.06 6.48
CA ASP A 6 29.93 27.81 6.19
C ASP A 6 29.17 27.31 7.44
N ASN A 7 27.85 27.36 7.37
CA ASN A 7 26.98 26.81 8.39
C ASN A 7 26.78 25.30 8.15
N LYS A 8 27.63 24.50 8.79
CA LYS A 8 27.55 23.04 8.79
C LYS A 8 26.37 22.62 9.69
N PRO A 9 25.38 21.84 9.22
CA PRO A 9 24.31 21.38 10.08
C PRO A 9 24.86 20.45 11.17
N SER A 10 24.50 20.80 12.40
CA SER A 10 24.85 20.11 13.65
C SER A 10 24.31 18.68 13.62
N ALA A 11 25.14 17.71 13.93
CA ALA A 11 24.79 16.31 14.05
C ALA A 11 23.65 16.12 15.08
N LEU A 12 22.50 15.67 14.61
CA LEU A 12 21.41 15.18 15.44
C LEU A 12 21.94 14.05 16.33
N HIS A 13 21.64 14.11 17.61
CA HIS A 13 21.96 13.11 18.61
C HIS A 13 21.40 11.77 18.17
N ALA A 14 22.28 10.84 17.79
CA ALA A 14 21.92 9.46 17.52
C ALA A 14 21.47 8.81 18.84
N ASN A 15 20.19 8.86 19.13
CA ASN A 15 19.60 7.98 20.10
C ASN A 15 19.79 6.55 19.57
N LYS A 16 20.36 5.67 20.40
CA LYS A 16 20.71 4.31 20.05
C LYS A 16 19.42 3.51 19.83
N VAL A 17 18.94 3.49 18.60
CA VAL A 17 17.78 2.70 18.18
C VAL A 17 18.08 1.23 18.42
N GLN A 18 17.23 0.56 19.16
CA GLN A 18 17.34 -0.89 19.35
C GLN A 18 16.70 -1.59 18.15
N VAL A 19 17.55 -2.09 17.24
CA VAL A 19 17.08 -2.90 16.12
C VAL A 19 16.55 -4.22 16.66
N PRO A 20 15.29 -4.60 16.41
CA PRO A 20 14.78 -5.90 16.80
C PRO A 20 15.53 -7.00 16.03
N THR A 21 15.93 -8.04 16.70
CA THR A 21 16.69 -9.18 16.16
C THR A 21 15.80 -10.20 15.39
N SER A 22 14.56 -9.83 15.05
CA SER A 22 13.68 -10.71 14.30
C SER A 22 14.00 -10.65 12.81
N THR A 23 14.23 -11.81 12.20
CA THR A 23 14.50 -11.95 10.76
C THR A 23 13.24 -11.82 9.92
N SER A 24 12.07 -12.10 10.49
CA SER A 24 10.76 -11.97 9.83
C SER A 24 10.10 -10.64 10.14
N MET A 25 9.32 -10.14 9.18
CA MET A 25 8.49 -8.95 9.35
C MET A 25 7.54 -9.11 10.54
N PRO A 26 7.46 -8.12 11.44
CA PRO A 26 6.49 -8.17 12.53
C PRO A 26 5.07 -7.93 12.01
N ASP A 27 4.11 -8.74 12.47
CA ASP A 27 2.70 -8.52 12.14
C ASP A 27 2.21 -7.20 12.74
N ASN A 28 2.66 -6.88 13.96
CA ASN A 28 2.24 -5.69 14.70
C ASN A 28 3.44 -4.96 15.32
N ILE A 29 3.33 -3.65 15.45
CA ILE A 29 4.26 -2.80 16.22
C ILE A 29 3.56 -2.31 17.47
N SER A 30 4.13 -2.59 18.66
CA SER A 30 3.63 -2.06 19.94
C SER A 30 3.97 -0.58 20.06
N LEU A 31 2.96 0.30 20.00
CA LEU A 31 3.16 1.74 20.13
C LEU A 31 3.65 2.11 21.53
N ASN A 32 3.07 1.50 22.59
CA ASN A 32 3.49 1.76 23.96
C ASN A 32 4.98 1.48 24.23
N LYS A 33 5.56 0.57 23.45
CA LYS A 33 6.99 0.25 23.54
C LYS A 33 7.87 1.18 22.75
N TRP A 34 7.43 1.63 21.59
CA TRP A 34 8.28 2.21 20.58
C TRP A 34 8.00 3.69 20.27
N GLU A 35 6.83 4.25 20.66
CA GLU A 35 6.44 5.62 20.31
C GLU A 35 7.42 6.70 20.79
N ASP A 36 8.13 6.45 21.91
CA ASP A 36 9.10 7.41 22.47
C ASP A 36 10.55 7.10 22.08
N THR A 37 10.87 5.83 21.79
CA THR A 37 12.25 5.38 21.53
C THR A 37 12.55 5.20 20.03
N GLY A 38 11.52 5.13 19.20
CA GLY A 38 11.61 4.78 17.81
C GLY A 38 11.71 3.27 17.60
N PHE A 39 11.39 2.82 16.39
CA PHE A 39 11.49 1.44 15.94
C PHE A 39 12.11 1.42 14.55
N GLU A 40 13.01 0.49 14.30
CA GLU A 40 13.57 0.24 12.97
C GLU A 40 13.53 -1.25 12.69
N TRP A 41 13.14 -1.60 11.48
CA TRP A 41 13.20 -2.95 10.97
C TRP A 41 13.54 -2.92 9.48
N ALA A 42 14.42 -3.82 9.05
CA ALA A 42 14.77 -4.02 7.67
C ALA A 42 14.85 -5.52 7.37
N GLY A 43 14.31 -5.95 6.25
CA GLY A 43 14.32 -7.35 5.88
C GLY A 43 13.63 -7.59 4.53
N GLU A 44 13.43 -8.86 4.26
CA GLU A 44 12.76 -9.34 3.06
C GLU A 44 11.53 -10.14 3.45
N GLU A 45 10.46 -10.00 2.67
CA GLU A 45 9.21 -10.71 2.91
C GLU A 45 8.71 -11.34 1.61
N ALA A 46 8.28 -12.60 1.67
CA ALA A 46 7.72 -13.29 0.52
C ALA A 46 6.32 -12.75 0.20
N PRO A 47 5.97 -12.46 -1.06
CA PRO A 47 4.63 -11.97 -1.43
C PRO A 47 3.49 -12.88 -0.97
N HIS A 48 3.72 -14.19 -0.94
CA HIS A 48 2.74 -15.17 -0.46
C HIS A 48 2.46 -15.11 1.05
N SER A 49 3.28 -14.40 1.84
CA SER A 49 3.06 -14.21 3.27
C SER A 49 1.99 -13.17 3.58
N PHE A 50 1.60 -12.37 2.60
CA PHE A 50 0.51 -11.40 2.67
C PHE A 50 -0.79 -12.08 2.23
N GLU A 51 -1.79 -12.08 3.11
CA GLU A 51 -3.00 -12.91 2.97
C GLU A 51 -3.82 -12.57 1.71
N ARG A 52 -4.08 -11.29 1.48
CA ARG A 52 -4.89 -10.82 0.35
C ARG A 52 -4.08 -10.78 -0.95
N LEU A 53 -2.83 -10.32 -0.87
CA LEU A 53 -1.92 -10.27 -2.02
C LEU A 53 -1.71 -11.68 -2.60
N ALA A 54 -1.54 -12.70 -1.75
CA ALA A 54 -1.36 -14.09 -2.18
C ALA A 54 -2.47 -14.59 -3.11
N THR A 55 -3.69 -14.07 -2.97
CA THR A 55 -4.86 -14.50 -3.77
C THR A 55 -4.85 -14.00 -5.21
N ILE A 56 -4.07 -12.96 -5.52
CA ILE A 56 -4.00 -12.32 -6.84
C ILE A 56 -2.69 -12.56 -7.58
N LEU A 57 -1.71 -13.19 -6.92
CA LEU A 57 -0.43 -13.52 -7.54
C LEU A 57 -0.59 -14.53 -8.69
N ALA A 58 0.23 -14.40 -9.73
CA ALA A 58 0.30 -15.36 -10.81
C ALA A 58 0.84 -16.70 -10.29
N SER A 59 0.01 -17.76 -10.32
CA SER A 59 0.35 -19.08 -9.78
C SER A 59 1.43 -19.80 -10.57
N GLU A 60 1.62 -19.44 -11.83
CA GLU A 60 2.57 -20.07 -12.76
C GLU A 60 3.93 -19.37 -12.79
N HIS A 61 4.11 -18.33 -11.98
CA HIS A 61 5.35 -17.56 -11.93
C HIS A 61 5.92 -17.53 -10.51
N GLU A 62 7.23 -17.76 -10.40
CA GLU A 62 7.95 -17.67 -9.13
C GLU A 62 8.00 -16.20 -8.66
N GLN A 63 7.65 -15.96 -7.40
CA GLN A 63 7.65 -14.64 -6.79
C GLN A 63 8.97 -14.38 -6.08
N SER A 64 9.62 -13.26 -6.39
CA SER A 64 10.78 -12.78 -5.63
C SER A 64 10.35 -12.15 -4.31
N ASN A 65 11.25 -12.16 -3.32
CA ASN A 65 10.99 -11.45 -2.08
C ASN A 65 10.94 -9.93 -2.30
N ILE A 66 10.09 -9.26 -1.52
CA ILE A 66 10.00 -7.81 -1.44
C ILE A 66 10.94 -7.35 -0.32
N VAL A 67 11.80 -6.37 -0.59
CA VAL A 67 12.68 -5.75 0.40
C VAL A 67 11.93 -4.58 1.04
N LEU A 68 11.94 -4.55 2.39
CA LEU A 68 11.32 -3.50 3.18
C LEU A 68 12.33 -2.90 4.16
N ASN A 69 12.28 -1.59 4.30
CA ASN A 69 12.93 -0.87 5.39
C ASN A 69 11.87 -0.01 6.08
N THR A 70 11.81 -0.06 7.39
CA THR A 70 10.75 0.58 8.18
C THR A 70 11.34 1.34 9.33
N THR A 71 10.81 2.53 9.59
CA THR A 71 11.17 3.38 10.72
C THR A 71 9.91 3.99 11.34
N LEU A 72 9.74 3.83 12.65
CA LEU A 72 8.76 4.57 13.45
C LEU A 72 9.50 5.67 14.20
N TYR A 73 9.11 6.91 14.01
CA TYR A 73 9.79 8.07 14.59
C TYR A 73 8.84 9.21 14.91
N ARG A 74 9.30 10.18 15.70
CA ARG A 74 8.51 11.36 16.05
C ARG A 74 9.08 12.61 15.35
N ARG A 75 8.20 13.37 14.69
CA ARG A 75 8.51 14.66 14.06
C ARG A 75 7.46 15.67 14.48
N ASN A 76 7.89 16.82 15.03
CA ASN A 76 6.98 17.89 15.50
C ASN A 76 5.87 17.38 16.44
N ASN A 77 6.21 16.46 17.33
CA ASN A 77 5.30 15.80 18.26
C ASN A 77 4.23 14.91 17.63
N VAL A 78 4.30 14.65 16.33
CA VAL A 78 3.48 13.67 15.61
C VAL A 78 4.30 12.39 15.41
N LEU A 79 3.70 11.24 15.63
CA LEU A 79 4.31 9.94 15.36
C LEU A 79 4.19 9.64 13.86
N HIS A 80 5.26 9.16 13.24
CA HIS A 80 5.31 8.79 11.83
C HIS A 80 5.76 7.36 11.65
N LEU A 81 5.10 6.66 10.74
CA LEU A 81 5.53 5.39 10.20
C LEU A 81 6.05 5.63 8.79
N ALA A 82 7.36 5.54 8.62
CA ALA A 82 7.97 5.58 7.28
C ALA A 82 8.41 4.18 6.89
N PHE A 83 8.20 3.80 5.63
CA PHE A 83 8.76 2.58 5.08
C PHE A 83 9.01 2.71 3.58
N THR A 84 9.97 1.93 3.09
CA THR A 84 10.27 1.78 1.67
C THR A 84 9.99 0.36 1.24
N LEU A 85 9.40 0.21 0.07
CA LEU A 85 9.26 -1.05 -0.64
C LEU A 85 10.23 -1.07 -1.82
N THR A 86 10.84 -2.22 -2.09
CA THR A 86 11.64 -2.43 -3.30
C THR A 86 11.42 -3.85 -3.78
N GLY A 87 11.02 -3.99 -5.04
CA GLY A 87 10.76 -5.29 -5.67
C GLY A 87 9.56 -5.25 -6.60
N GLU A 88 9.20 -6.41 -7.08
CA GLU A 88 8.09 -6.60 -8.00
C GLU A 88 7.24 -7.81 -7.60
N VAL A 89 6.00 -7.82 -8.04
CA VAL A 89 5.12 -8.99 -7.96
C VAL A 89 4.62 -9.34 -9.35
N TRP A 90 4.42 -10.63 -9.57
CA TRP A 90 3.89 -11.13 -10.83
C TRP A 90 2.40 -11.43 -10.66
N LEU A 91 1.59 -10.74 -11.46
CA LEU A 91 0.15 -10.93 -11.55
C LEU A 91 -0.23 -11.55 -12.88
N THR A 92 -1.48 -12.00 -13.03
CA THR A 92 -1.98 -12.51 -14.31
C THR A 92 -2.57 -11.38 -15.13
N CYS A 93 -2.04 -11.17 -16.35
CA CYS A 93 -2.58 -10.21 -17.29
C CYS A 93 -4.03 -10.57 -17.64
N GLN A 94 -4.95 -9.63 -17.48
CA GLN A 94 -6.38 -9.85 -17.70
C GLN A 94 -6.76 -9.93 -19.20
N ARG A 95 -5.81 -9.69 -20.10
CA ARG A 95 -6.03 -9.77 -21.55
C ARG A 95 -5.47 -11.04 -22.18
N CYS A 96 -4.20 -11.36 -21.96
CA CYS A 96 -3.55 -12.51 -22.57
C CYS A 96 -3.33 -13.69 -21.63
N LEU A 97 -3.68 -13.54 -20.34
CA LEU A 97 -3.55 -14.54 -19.27
C LEU A 97 -2.11 -14.96 -18.97
N GLN A 98 -1.12 -14.24 -19.51
CA GLN A 98 0.30 -14.46 -19.18
C GLN A 98 0.72 -13.65 -17.95
N PRO A 99 1.77 -14.06 -17.21
CA PRO A 99 2.29 -13.29 -16.10
C PRO A 99 2.77 -11.90 -16.52
N ILE A 100 2.51 -10.89 -15.67
CA ILE A 100 2.97 -9.52 -15.83
C ILE A 100 3.60 -9.03 -14.53
N ALA A 101 4.79 -8.44 -14.63
CA ALA A 101 5.47 -7.83 -13.49
C ALA A 101 4.86 -6.47 -13.13
N ILE A 102 4.62 -6.25 -11.86
CA ILE A 102 4.19 -4.97 -11.30
C ILE A 102 5.26 -4.50 -10.33
N ASP A 103 5.89 -3.38 -10.62
CA ASP A 103 6.88 -2.74 -9.74
C ASP A 103 6.19 -2.16 -8.51
N LEU A 104 6.65 -2.58 -7.33
CA LEU A 104 6.17 -2.12 -6.03
C LEU A 104 7.06 -1.03 -5.41
N SER A 105 8.19 -0.69 -6.06
CA SER A 105 9.17 0.24 -5.48
C SER A 105 8.55 1.60 -5.20
N ASP A 106 8.52 1.98 -3.91
CA ASP A 106 7.93 3.25 -3.43
C ASP A 106 8.40 3.60 -2.01
N GLU A 107 8.14 4.83 -1.61
CA GLU A 107 8.46 5.36 -0.29
C GLU A 107 7.20 5.95 0.35
N TYR A 108 6.95 5.59 1.60
CA TYR A 108 5.77 6.00 2.36
C TYR A 108 6.20 6.70 3.65
N ASP A 109 5.52 7.79 4.00
CA ASP A 109 5.66 8.49 5.29
C ASP A 109 4.27 8.88 5.80
N ILE A 110 3.72 8.08 6.69
CA ILE A 110 2.35 8.17 7.17
C ILE A 110 2.35 8.73 8.58
N ALA A 111 1.65 9.85 8.79
CA ALA A 111 1.45 10.41 10.12
C ALA A 111 0.41 9.58 10.90
N LEU A 112 0.76 9.17 12.11
CA LEU A 112 -0.11 8.41 13.00
C LEU A 112 -0.73 9.39 14.01
N LEU A 113 -2.02 9.65 13.88
CA LEU A 113 -2.76 10.61 14.70
C LEU A 113 -3.64 9.86 15.71
N ASP A 114 -3.66 10.29 16.96
CA ASP A 114 -4.49 9.62 17.97
C ASP A 114 -5.98 9.75 17.66
N ASN A 115 -6.40 10.89 17.09
CA ASN A 115 -7.80 11.18 16.72
C ASN A 115 -7.88 12.36 15.73
N GLU A 116 -9.06 12.60 15.19
CA GLU A 116 -9.34 13.68 14.21
C GLU A 116 -8.90 15.08 14.65
N SER A 117 -8.87 15.39 15.94
CA SER A 117 -8.46 16.72 16.43
C SER A 117 -7.02 17.07 16.11
N GLN A 118 -6.20 16.06 15.80
CA GLN A 118 -4.78 16.20 15.45
C GLN A 118 -4.54 16.42 13.95
N ILE A 119 -5.53 16.29 13.07
CA ILE A 119 -5.39 16.49 11.61
C ILE A 119 -4.77 17.87 11.30
N ARG A 120 -5.09 18.89 12.10
CA ARG A 120 -4.49 20.24 11.98
C ARG A 120 -2.98 20.31 12.22
N LEU A 121 -2.35 19.24 12.75
CA LEU A 121 -0.91 19.17 13.02
C LEU A 121 -0.11 18.71 11.79
N VAL A 122 -0.78 18.20 10.78
CA VAL A 122 -0.19 17.70 9.53
C VAL A 122 -0.57 18.60 8.36
N ASN A 123 0.23 18.58 7.30
CA ASN A 123 -0.06 19.33 6.08
C ASN A 123 -1.15 18.62 5.28
N GLU A 124 -1.85 19.34 4.40
CA GLU A 124 -2.90 18.79 3.52
C GLU A 124 -2.40 17.69 2.58
N GLU A 125 -1.11 17.70 2.23
CA GLU A 125 -0.47 16.71 1.37
C GLU A 125 0.12 15.50 2.13
N GLN A 126 0.06 15.52 3.48
CA GLN A 126 0.60 14.46 4.31
C GLN A 126 -0.42 13.34 4.50
N ASP A 127 -0.04 12.13 4.12
CA ASP A 127 -0.83 10.94 4.42
C ASP A 127 -0.90 10.70 5.92
N TYR A 128 -2.07 10.35 6.43
CA TYR A 128 -2.27 10.08 7.85
C TYR A 128 -3.24 8.93 8.10
N LEU A 129 -3.09 8.31 9.26
CA LEU A 129 -4.00 7.31 9.78
C LEU A 129 -4.48 7.71 11.18
N LEU A 130 -5.74 7.46 11.47
CA LEU A 130 -6.33 7.66 12.80
C LEU A 130 -6.14 6.38 13.64
N LEU A 131 -5.41 6.49 14.74
CA LEU A 131 -5.10 5.35 15.60
C LEU A 131 -6.34 4.81 16.33
N ASP A 132 -7.32 5.64 16.63
CA ASP A 132 -8.59 5.24 17.22
C ASP A 132 -9.44 4.36 16.29
N GLU A 133 -9.20 4.38 14.97
CA GLU A 133 -9.88 3.53 14.00
C GLU A 133 -9.18 2.18 13.78
N ILE A 134 -7.85 2.14 13.89
CA ILE A 134 -7.04 0.97 13.49
C ILE A 134 -6.44 0.20 14.65
N VAL A 135 -6.23 0.86 15.79
CA VAL A 135 -5.70 0.23 17.01
C VAL A 135 -6.85 -0.28 17.85
N THR A 136 -6.88 -1.58 18.07
CA THR A 136 -7.92 -2.19 18.92
C THR A 136 -7.76 -1.73 20.37
N GLU A 137 -8.71 -0.99 20.92
CA GLU A 137 -8.72 -0.53 22.33
C GLU A 137 -8.62 -1.67 23.35
N GLN A 138 -8.97 -2.90 22.92
CA GLN A 138 -8.91 -4.11 23.77
C GLN A 138 -7.48 -4.61 24.01
N SER A 139 -6.49 -4.11 23.28
CA SER A 139 -5.08 -4.48 23.51
C SER A 139 -4.41 -3.45 24.40
N PRO A 140 -3.91 -3.83 25.59
CA PRO A 140 -3.18 -2.92 26.49
C PRO A 140 -1.89 -2.37 25.87
N GLU A 141 -1.43 -2.94 24.76
CA GLU A 141 -0.16 -2.58 24.10
C GLU A 141 -0.33 -1.62 22.93
N ARG A 142 -1.54 -1.18 22.56
CA ARG A 142 -1.78 -0.35 21.38
C ARG A 142 -1.02 -0.89 20.16
N LEU A 143 -1.45 -2.04 19.67
CA LEU A 143 -0.79 -2.74 18.56
C LEU A 143 -1.18 -2.11 17.21
N LEU A 144 -0.20 -1.53 16.52
CA LEU A 144 -0.34 -1.08 15.13
C LEU A 144 -0.22 -2.28 14.19
N PRO A 145 -1.22 -2.61 13.37
CA PRO A 145 -1.21 -3.78 12.47
C PRO A 145 -0.30 -3.55 11.26
N PHE A 146 1.02 -3.54 11.49
CA PHE A 146 2.02 -3.10 10.52
C PHE A 146 2.01 -3.90 9.22
N LYS A 147 2.01 -5.24 9.31
CA LYS A 147 2.01 -6.09 8.11
C LYS A 147 0.77 -5.87 7.24
N LYS A 148 -0.37 -5.64 7.88
CA LYS A 148 -1.62 -5.35 7.19
C LYS A 148 -1.59 -3.98 6.50
N LEU A 149 -1.01 -2.96 7.14
CA LEU A 149 -0.84 -1.62 6.52
C LEU A 149 0.07 -1.69 5.29
N VAL A 150 1.19 -2.40 5.38
CA VAL A 150 2.07 -2.61 4.22
C VAL A 150 1.35 -3.36 3.10
N GLU A 151 0.55 -4.38 3.42
CA GLU A 151 -0.25 -5.09 2.44
C GLU A 151 -1.29 -4.18 1.77
N ASP A 152 -1.92 -3.27 2.53
CA ASP A 152 -2.87 -2.28 1.99
C ASP A 152 -2.18 -1.39 0.94
N GLU A 153 -0.98 -0.88 1.22
CA GLU A 153 -0.22 -0.05 0.28
C GLU A 153 0.20 -0.83 -0.98
N ILE A 154 0.64 -2.08 -0.83
CA ILE A 154 0.94 -2.96 -1.96
C ILE A 154 -0.29 -3.15 -2.85
N LEU A 155 -1.46 -3.41 -2.25
CA LEU A 155 -2.70 -3.62 -2.99
C LEU A 155 -3.19 -2.35 -3.68
N LEU A 156 -3.03 -1.18 -3.06
CA LEU A 156 -3.35 0.10 -3.68
C LEU A 156 -2.47 0.41 -4.89
N LYS A 157 -1.21 -0.03 -4.87
CA LYS A 157 -0.29 0.13 -5.99
C LYS A 157 -0.54 -0.87 -7.12
N THR A 158 -1.14 -2.02 -6.83
CA THR A 158 -1.45 -3.01 -7.86
C THR A 158 -2.66 -2.59 -8.68
N PRO A 159 -2.60 -2.63 -10.04
CA PRO A 159 -3.75 -2.28 -10.86
C PRO A 159 -4.88 -3.32 -10.70
N MET A 160 -6.13 -2.87 -10.64
CA MET A 160 -7.31 -3.75 -10.57
C MET A 160 -7.41 -4.71 -11.77
N ALA A 161 -6.92 -4.31 -12.94
CA ALA A 161 -6.90 -5.12 -14.14
C ALA A 161 -5.52 -5.02 -14.81
N PRO A 162 -4.51 -5.74 -14.31
CA PRO A 162 -3.17 -5.74 -14.89
C PRO A 162 -3.20 -6.23 -16.33
N LYS A 163 -2.51 -5.51 -17.23
CA LYS A 163 -2.44 -5.87 -18.66
C LYS A 163 -1.14 -5.36 -19.27
N HIS A 164 -0.54 -6.14 -20.16
CA HIS A 164 0.57 -5.68 -20.99
C HIS A 164 0.06 -4.65 -21.99
N ASP A 165 0.94 -3.74 -22.40
CA ASP A 165 0.59 -2.72 -23.39
C ASP A 165 0.32 -3.33 -24.77
N ASP A 166 1.11 -4.30 -25.20
CA ASP A 166 1.15 -4.85 -26.55
C ASP A 166 0.64 -6.28 -26.70
N CYS A 167 -0.09 -6.86 -25.71
CA CYS A 167 -0.59 -8.20 -25.85
C CYS A 167 -1.97 -8.24 -26.58
N GLU A 168 -2.25 -9.36 -27.20
CA GLU A 168 -3.55 -9.68 -27.78
C GLU A 168 -4.36 -10.57 -26.85
N MET A 169 -5.68 -10.60 -27.00
CA MET A 169 -6.52 -11.53 -26.25
C MET A 169 -6.21 -12.97 -26.65
N SER A 170 -6.07 -13.85 -25.67
CA SER A 170 -5.86 -15.27 -25.90
C SER A 170 -7.08 -15.97 -26.50
N VAL A 171 -8.28 -15.38 -26.30
CA VAL A 171 -9.55 -15.87 -26.82
C VAL A 171 -10.36 -14.69 -27.29
N GLU A 172 -10.63 -14.61 -28.60
CA GLU A 172 -11.43 -13.53 -29.19
C GLU A 172 -12.93 -13.71 -28.99
N GLN A 173 -13.38 -14.96 -28.87
CA GLN A 173 -14.79 -15.30 -28.72
C GLN A 173 -14.95 -16.56 -27.86
N PHE A 174 -15.84 -16.51 -26.88
CA PHE A 174 -16.19 -17.64 -26.05
C PHE A 174 -17.71 -17.90 -26.06
N GLY A 175 -18.09 -19.15 -26.44
CA GLY A 175 -19.47 -19.58 -26.54
C GLY A 175 -20.10 -19.33 -27.91
N GLU A 176 -21.24 -19.98 -28.15
CA GLU A 176 -22.10 -19.70 -29.32
C GLU A 176 -22.84 -18.40 -29.04
N ILE A 177 -22.78 -17.44 -29.96
CA ILE A 177 -23.64 -16.25 -29.89
C ILE A 177 -25.06 -16.77 -30.13
N PRO A 178 -25.99 -16.69 -29.18
CA PRO A 178 -27.39 -17.02 -29.44
C PRO A 178 -27.86 -16.16 -30.61
N GLU A 179 -28.51 -16.76 -31.61
CA GLU A 179 -29.24 -15.97 -32.60
C GLU A 179 -30.18 -15.03 -31.80
N GLU A 180 -30.01 -13.72 -32.00
CA GLU A 180 -30.87 -12.72 -31.37
C GLU A 180 -32.30 -13.00 -31.83
N GLU A 181 -33.10 -13.68 -31.00
CA GLU A 181 -34.54 -13.54 -31.09
C GLU A 181 -34.83 -12.04 -30.93
N GLU A 182 -35.48 -11.43 -31.94
CA GLU A 182 -35.90 -10.03 -31.89
C GLU A 182 -36.83 -9.80 -30.68
N THR A 183 -36.24 -9.72 -29.50
CA THR A 183 -36.94 -9.28 -28.30
C THR A 183 -37.11 -7.77 -28.39
N GLU A 184 -38.36 -7.30 -28.31
CA GLU A 184 -38.64 -5.86 -28.26
C GLU A 184 -37.74 -5.20 -27.25
N ASN A 185 -36.95 -4.23 -27.70
CA ASN A 185 -36.00 -3.50 -26.85
C ASN A 185 -36.76 -2.92 -25.65
N PRO A 186 -36.50 -3.38 -24.41
CA PRO A 186 -37.22 -2.90 -23.22
C PRO A 186 -37.07 -1.37 -23.01
N PHE A 187 -36.09 -0.77 -23.64
CA PHE A 187 -35.85 0.68 -23.60
C PHE A 187 -36.51 1.45 -24.77
N ALA A 188 -37.20 0.78 -25.69
CA ALA A 188 -37.90 1.45 -26.80
C ALA A 188 -38.94 2.47 -26.27
N ALA A 189 -39.54 2.22 -25.11
CA ALA A 189 -40.43 3.14 -24.44
C ALA A 189 -39.79 4.50 -24.08
N LEU A 190 -38.45 4.56 -23.90
CA LEU A 190 -37.75 5.80 -23.59
C LEU A 190 -37.63 6.75 -24.80
N ALA A 191 -37.79 6.24 -26.03
CA ALA A 191 -37.80 7.06 -27.24
C ALA A 191 -38.94 8.08 -27.24
N SER A 192 -40.07 7.76 -26.58
CA SER A 192 -41.22 8.67 -26.44
C SER A 192 -40.97 9.85 -25.49
N LEU A 193 -40.00 9.73 -24.60
CA LEU A 193 -39.61 10.80 -23.65
C LEU A 193 -38.71 11.84 -24.29
N LYS A 194 -38.01 11.51 -25.39
CA LYS A 194 -37.09 12.40 -26.08
C LYS A 194 -37.76 13.54 -26.86
N GLY A 195 -39.10 13.49 -27.04
CA GLY A 195 -39.90 14.49 -27.77
C GLY A 195 -40.58 15.54 -26.89
N ASN A 196 -40.39 15.52 -25.55
CA ASN A 196 -41.10 16.41 -24.63
C ASN A 196 -40.18 17.31 -23.78
N LEU A 197 -38.99 17.65 -24.28
CA LEU A 197 -38.10 18.67 -23.73
C LEU A 197 -37.97 19.86 -24.67
#